data_a18eb4a83058abf1a59f78ead6c74d80
#
_entry.id   a18eb4a83058abf1a59f78ead6c74d80
#
_cell.length_a   1.000
_cell.length_b   1.000
_cell.length_c   1.000
_cell.angle_alpha   90.00
_cell.angle_beta   90.00
_cell.angle_gamma   90.00
#
_symmetry.space_group_name_H-M   'P 1'
#
loop_
_entity.id
_entity.type
_entity.pdbx_description
1 polymer ?
#
loop_
_entity_poly.entity_id
_entity_poly.type
_entity_poly.pdbx_seq_one_letter_code
_entity_poly.pdbx_strand_id
1 'polypeptide(L)'
;PTWPTPESRAGQNRAYTAGPLFPMGGPRRYDMENGGKMTKQRTTPTAKRNHGFTLMEMLIVVAIIAVLVAVAIPTFSSQLHKARVATDWANVRSYYAQLQYEFMETGEINKSYLHEISMAPTGLTSFQLSGQEIKLKAGSIWVAENDGGKTGYNVYYACTMYPHHPHCELTLPMS
;
A
#
# COMPACT_ATOMS: atom_id res chain seq x y z
N PRO A 1 -27.17 -16.53 10.54
CA PRO A 1 -26.53 -16.23 9.26
C PRO A 1 -25.29 -17.09 9.10
N THR A 2 -25.46 -18.16 8.32
CA THR A 2 -24.42 -19.13 8.01
C THR A 2 -23.58 -18.58 6.85
N TRP A 3 -22.27 -18.49 7.04
CA TRP A 3 -21.31 -18.14 5.99
C TRP A 3 -21.14 -19.34 5.04
N PRO A 4 -21.11 -19.12 3.72
CA PRO A 4 -20.86 -20.20 2.76
C PRO A 4 -19.41 -20.65 2.80
N THR A 5 -19.21 -21.98 2.86
CA THR A 5 -17.93 -22.66 2.76
C THR A 5 -17.29 -22.47 1.36
N PRO A 6 -15.96 -22.46 1.23
CA PRO A 6 -15.26 -22.29 -0.05
C PRO A 6 -15.08 -23.64 -0.78
N GLU A 7 -16.16 -24.26 -1.21
CA GLU A 7 -16.12 -25.41 -2.12
C GLU A 7 -17.04 -25.15 -3.30
N SER A 8 -16.51 -24.58 -4.37
CA SER A 8 -16.88 -24.82 -5.77
C SER A 8 -16.26 -23.78 -6.71
N ARG A 9 -14.96 -23.82 -6.89
CA ARG A 9 -14.30 -23.22 -8.07
C ARG A 9 -13.29 -24.18 -8.70
N ALA A 10 -13.73 -25.40 -8.93
CA ALA A 10 -13.10 -26.28 -9.89
C ALA A 10 -13.85 -26.12 -11.22
N GLY A 11 -13.17 -25.66 -12.25
CA GLY A 11 -13.66 -25.79 -13.62
C GLY A 11 -13.92 -24.49 -14.38
N GLN A 12 -12.88 -23.71 -14.67
CA GLN A 12 -12.85 -22.91 -15.90
C GLN A 12 -11.41 -22.85 -16.41
N ASN A 13 -10.93 -23.97 -16.96
CA ASN A 13 -9.81 -23.99 -17.87
C ASN A 13 -10.25 -23.27 -19.16
N ARG A 14 -9.96 -21.98 -19.26
CA ARG A 14 -10.01 -21.30 -20.57
C ARG A 14 -8.86 -21.84 -21.40
N ALA A 15 -9.24 -22.63 -22.41
CA ALA A 15 -8.37 -23.01 -23.50
C ALA A 15 -7.74 -21.74 -24.09
N TYR A 16 -6.43 -21.67 -24.08
CA TYR A 16 -5.67 -20.72 -24.87
C TYR A 16 -5.87 -21.08 -26.34
N THR A 17 -6.75 -20.36 -27.03
CA THR A 17 -6.82 -20.43 -28.48
C THR A 17 -5.54 -19.82 -29.02
N ALA A 18 -4.77 -20.67 -29.71
CA ALA A 18 -3.59 -20.28 -30.47
C ALA A 18 -3.96 -19.12 -31.42
N GLY A 19 -3.18 -18.03 -31.34
CA GLY A 19 -3.33 -16.90 -32.24
C GLY A 19 -3.06 -17.32 -33.70
N PRO A 20 -3.61 -16.56 -34.68
CA PRO A 20 -3.50 -16.93 -36.08
C PRO A 20 -2.06 -16.93 -36.54
N LEU A 21 -1.65 -18.06 -37.12
CA LEU A 21 -0.43 -18.25 -37.88
C LEU A 21 -0.27 -17.13 -38.92
N PHE A 22 0.92 -16.57 -39.00
CA PHE A 22 1.33 -15.62 -40.02
C PHE A 22 0.98 -16.16 -41.42
N PRO A 23 0.36 -15.38 -42.28
CA PRO A 23 0.12 -15.81 -43.67
C PRO A 23 1.47 -15.94 -44.41
N MET A 24 1.81 -17.18 -44.70
CA MET A 24 2.87 -17.50 -45.68
C MET A 24 2.54 -16.81 -46.99
N GLY A 25 3.50 -16.14 -47.57
CA GLY A 25 3.36 -15.40 -48.82
C GLY A 25 2.64 -16.20 -49.90
N GLY A 26 1.57 -15.61 -50.40
CA GLY A 26 0.81 -16.16 -51.51
C GLY A 26 1.67 -16.31 -52.78
N PRO A 27 1.28 -17.23 -53.69
CA PRO A 27 2.03 -17.50 -54.92
C PRO A 27 2.04 -16.25 -55.81
N ARG A 28 3.22 -15.92 -56.30
CA ARG A 28 3.42 -14.84 -57.26
C ARG A 28 2.67 -15.18 -58.49
N ARG A 29 1.66 -14.42 -58.83
CA ARG A 29 0.94 -14.49 -60.08
C ARG A 29 1.87 -13.88 -61.16
N TYR A 30 2.35 -14.70 -62.10
CA TYR A 30 3.04 -14.24 -63.31
C TYR A 30 2.01 -14.07 -64.37
N ASP A 31 1.65 -12.85 -64.72
CA ASP A 31 0.84 -12.56 -65.88
C ASP A 31 1.78 -12.60 -67.12
N MET A 32 1.67 -13.64 -67.94
CA MET A 32 2.27 -13.71 -69.25
C MET A 32 1.40 -12.93 -70.21
N GLU A 33 1.78 -11.71 -70.48
CA GLU A 33 1.23 -10.98 -71.61
C GLU A 33 2.33 -10.80 -72.69
N ASN A 34 1.96 -11.26 -73.84
CA ASN A 34 2.55 -11.28 -75.14
C ASN A 34 3.72 -10.30 -75.39
N GLY A 35 4.87 -10.88 -75.69
CA GLY A 35 5.89 -10.27 -76.57
C GLY A 35 6.54 -8.97 -76.13
N GLY A 36 7.69 -9.05 -75.43
CA GLY A 36 8.64 -7.94 -75.44
C GLY A 36 8.89 -7.25 -74.08
N LYS A 37 10.14 -7.44 -73.67
CA LYS A 37 10.86 -6.66 -72.66
C LYS A 37 10.36 -6.72 -71.22
N MET A 38 11.04 -7.52 -70.37
CA MET A 38 11.00 -7.48 -68.93
C MET A 38 11.35 -6.08 -68.45
N THR A 39 10.40 -5.25 -68.09
CA THR A 39 10.60 -4.06 -67.28
C THR A 39 10.44 -4.48 -65.82
N LYS A 40 11.55 -4.54 -65.13
CA LYS A 40 11.62 -4.78 -63.70
C LYS A 40 10.99 -3.56 -63.00
N GLN A 41 9.67 -3.63 -62.70
CA GLN A 41 9.04 -2.63 -61.83
C GLN A 41 9.71 -2.72 -60.48
N ARG A 42 10.55 -1.75 -60.20
CA ARG A 42 11.13 -1.51 -58.90
C ARG A 42 9.98 -0.94 -58.01
N THR A 43 9.25 -1.81 -57.36
CA THR A 43 8.37 -1.38 -56.25
C THR A 43 9.30 -0.85 -55.19
N THR A 44 9.44 0.45 -55.11
CA THR A 44 10.07 1.11 -53.97
C THR A 44 9.22 0.79 -52.74
N PRO A 45 9.78 0.12 -51.71
CA PRO A 45 9.04 -0.05 -50.48
C PRO A 45 8.74 1.33 -49.94
N THR A 46 7.48 1.66 -49.83
CA THR A 46 7.03 2.85 -49.08
C THR A 46 7.51 2.65 -47.65
N ALA A 47 8.63 3.28 -47.32
CA ALA A 47 9.14 3.29 -45.96
C ALA A 47 8.07 3.91 -45.07
N LYS A 48 7.42 3.05 -44.29
CA LYS A 48 6.51 3.48 -43.23
C LYS A 48 7.32 4.41 -42.33
N ARG A 49 7.06 5.71 -42.42
CA ARG A 49 7.70 6.69 -41.53
C ARG A 49 7.25 6.36 -40.13
N ASN A 50 8.08 5.67 -39.39
CA ASN A 50 7.93 5.57 -37.95
C ASN A 50 8.18 6.97 -37.41
N HIS A 51 7.12 7.65 -36.99
CA HIS A 51 7.22 8.91 -36.26
C HIS A 51 7.89 8.58 -34.92
N GLY A 52 9.18 8.80 -34.84
CA GLY A 52 9.91 8.79 -33.57
C GLY A 52 9.55 10.05 -32.79
N PHE A 53 9.50 9.92 -31.46
CA PHE A 53 9.32 11.09 -30.58
C PHE A 53 10.45 12.08 -30.78
N THR A 54 10.09 13.37 -30.85
CA THR A 54 11.09 14.42 -30.90
C THR A 54 11.71 14.64 -29.51
N LEU A 55 12.96 15.07 -29.48
CA LEU A 55 13.66 15.41 -28.23
C LEU A 55 12.90 16.50 -27.47
N MET A 56 12.28 17.42 -28.18
CA MET A 56 11.47 18.50 -27.60
C MET A 56 10.21 18.00 -26.91
N GLU A 57 9.50 17.02 -27.48
CA GLU A 57 8.32 16.40 -26.86
C GLU A 57 8.66 15.73 -25.52
N MET A 58 9.79 15.01 -25.47
CA MET A 58 10.26 14.40 -24.24
C MET A 58 10.63 15.46 -23.19
N LEU A 59 11.26 16.56 -23.60
CA LEU A 59 11.68 17.61 -22.70
C LEU A 59 10.50 18.34 -22.06
N ILE A 60 9.44 18.61 -22.82
CA ILE A 60 8.21 19.22 -22.28
C ILE A 60 7.55 18.27 -21.27
N VAL A 61 7.45 16.97 -21.57
CA VAL A 61 6.83 15.99 -20.68
C VAL A 61 7.56 15.92 -19.34
N VAL A 62 8.90 15.82 -19.36
CA VAL A 62 9.66 15.75 -18.09
C VAL A 62 9.58 17.06 -17.31
N ALA A 63 9.50 18.22 -17.98
CA ALA A 63 9.32 19.51 -17.33
C ALA A 63 7.96 19.59 -16.59
N ILE A 64 6.88 19.12 -17.21
CA ILE A 64 5.55 19.07 -16.57
C ILE A 64 5.56 18.13 -15.37
N ILE A 65 6.12 16.93 -15.51
CA ILE A 65 6.20 15.96 -14.42
C ILE A 65 7.02 16.53 -13.26
N ALA A 66 8.12 17.21 -13.53
CA ALA A 66 8.95 17.81 -12.49
C ALA A 66 8.18 18.84 -11.64
N VAL A 67 7.37 19.68 -12.27
CA VAL A 67 6.53 20.66 -11.55
C VAL A 67 5.46 19.97 -10.71
N LEU A 68 4.78 18.96 -11.25
CA LEU A 68 3.75 18.20 -10.52
C LEU A 68 4.33 17.48 -9.29
N VAL A 69 5.48 16.83 -9.44
CA VAL A 69 6.17 16.10 -8.36
C VAL A 69 6.64 17.06 -7.26
N ALA A 70 7.14 18.25 -7.62
CA ALA A 70 7.59 19.25 -6.66
C ALA A 70 6.49 19.67 -5.66
N VAL A 71 5.23 19.72 -6.10
CA VAL A 71 4.08 20.03 -5.23
C VAL A 71 3.54 18.78 -4.53
N ALA A 72 3.55 17.64 -5.21
CA ALA A 72 2.95 16.40 -4.71
C ALA A 72 3.71 15.80 -3.50
N ILE A 73 5.04 15.80 -3.51
CA ILE A 73 5.87 15.16 -2.47
C ILE A 73 5.59 15.72 -1.06
N PRO A 74 5.66 17.04 -0.78
CA PRO A 74 5.44 17.53 0.57
C PRO A 74 4.02 17.27 1.08
N THR A 75 3.02 17.40 0.21
CA THR A 75 1.62 17.13 0.57
C THR A 75 1.40 15.67 0.90
N PHE A 76 1.96 14.75 0.11
CA PHE A 76 1.79 13.31 0.30
C PHE A 76 2.46 12.82 1.59
N SER A 77 3.63 13.35 1.94
CA SER A 77 4.34 12.99 3.17
C SER A 77 3.50 13.25 4.43
N SER A 78 2.83 14.40 4.51
CA SER A 78 1.93 14.75 5.62
C SER A 78 0.73 13.80 5.71
N GLN A 79 0.10 13.48 4.59
CA GLN A 79 -1.04 12.55 4.56
C GLN A 79 -0.63 11.13 4.95
N LEU A 80 0.55 10.68 4.52
CA LEU A 80 1.08 9.37 4.88
C LEU A 80 1.34 9.26 6.40
N HIS A 81 1.85 10.32 7.03
CA HIS A 81 2.01 10.34 8.49
C HIS A 81 0.66 10.21 9.20
N LYS A 82 -0.36 10.99 8.81
CA LYS A 82 -1.72 10.88 9.38
C LYS A 82 -2.32 9.48 9.23
N ALA A 83 -2.12 8.85 8.07
CA ALA A 83 -2.60 7.48 7.84
C ALA A 83 -1.91 6.45 8.74
N ARG A 84 -0.60 6.61 8.99
CA ARG A 84 0.16 5.76 9.92
C ARG A 84 -0.33 5.93 11.37
N VAL A 85 -0.54 7.18 11.82
CA VAL A 85 -1.09 7.47 13.15
C VAL A 85 -2.49 6.87 13.32
N ALA A 86 -3.35 6.99 12.32
CA ALA A 86 -4.69 6.40 12.38
C ALA A 86 -4.65 4.87 12.49
N THR A 87 -3.70 4.22 11.80
CA THR A 87 -3.47 2.77 11.92
C THR A 87 -2.99 2.41 13.32
N ASP A 88 -2.04 3.17 13.87
CA ASP A 88 -1.52 2.95 15.21
C ASP A 88 -2.62 3.11 16.26
N TRP A 89 -3.47 4.13 16.14
CA TRP A 89 -4.61 4.33 17.03
C TRP A 89 -5.61 3.16 17.03
N ALA A 90 -5.88 2.57 15.87
CA ALA A 90 -6.73 1.40 15.79
C ALA A 90 -6.12 0.21 16.54
N ASN A 91 -4.83 -0.03 16.34
CA ASN A 91 -4.09 -1.10 17.02
C ASN A 91 -4.03 -0.86 18.55
N VAL A 92 -3.76 0.37 18.97
CA VAL A 92 -3.69 0.75 20.40
C VAL A 92 -5.05 0.58 21.09
N ARG A 93 -6.16 0.94 20.42
CA ARG A 93 -7.52 0.70 20.96
C ARG A 93 -7.81 -0.80 21.12
N SER A 94 -7.39 -1.62 20.16
CA SER A 94 -7.54 -3.07 20.24
C SER A 94 -6.70 -3.65 21.39
N TYR A 95 -5.49 -3.15 21.56
CA TYR A 95 -4.63 -3.54 22.68
C TYR A 95 -5.21 -3.13 24.04
N TYR A 96 -5.67 -1.90 24.15
CA TYR A 96 -6.37 -1.42 25.35
C TYR A 96 -7.57 -2.29 25.70
N ALA A 97 -8.38 -2.67 24.70
CA ALA A 97 -9.52 -3.55 24.91
C ALA A 97 -9.10 -4.94 25.44
N GLN A 98 -7.98 -5.49 24.94
CA GLN A 98 -7.43 -6.74 25.44
C GLN A 98 -6.97 -6.59 26.90
N LEU A 99 -6.26 -5.54 27.24
CA LEU A 99 -5.81 -5.29 28.63
C LEU A 99 -7.00 -5.15 29.58
N GLN A 100 -8.03 -4.42 29.19
CA GLN A 100 -9.23 -4.26 29.99
C GLN A 100 -10.04 -5.54 30.11
N TYR A 101 -10.08 -6.37 29.08
CA TYR A 101 -10.71 -7.68 29.13
C TYR A 101 -10.00 -8.59 30.16
N GLU A 102 -8.67 -8.68 30.13
CA GLU A 102 -7.88 -9.46 31.08
C GLU A 102 -8.07 -8.96 32.52
N PHE A 103 -8.12 -7.63 32.70
CA PHE A 103 -8.43 -7.03 34.02
C PHE A 103 -9.82 -7.38 34.51
N MET A 104 -10.83 -7.35 33.65
CA MET A 104 -12.21 -7.72 34.04
C MET A 104 -12.34 -9.21 34.41
N GLU A 105 -11.54 -10.06 33.78
CA GLU A 105 -11.54 -11.50 34.04
C GLU A 105 -10.81 -11.85 35.33
N THR A 106 -9.67 -11.21 35.62
CA THR A 106 -8.81 -11.52 36.78
C THR A 106 -9.07 -10.65 38.01
N GLY A 107 -9.57 -9.42 37.80
CA GLY A 107 -9.68 -8.41 38.85
C GLY A 107 -8.36 -7.79 39.27
N GLU A 108 -7.26 -8.15 38.66
CA GLU A 108 -5.90 -7.72 39.02
C GLU A 108 -5.14 -7.12 37.84
N ILE A 109 -4.26 -6.16 38.14
CA ILE A 109 -3.35 -5.58 37.17
C ILE A 109 -2.16 -6.52 36.91
N ASN A 110 -1.95 -6.90 35.68
CA ASN A 110 -0.73 -7.60 35.29
C ASN A 110 0.41 -6.61 35.07
N LYS A 111 1.32 -6.55 36.04
CA LYS A 111 2.45 -5.61 36.06
C LYS A 111 3.41 -5.78 34.88
N SER A 112 3.39 -6.91 34.19
CA SER A 112 4.25 -7.12 33.01
C SER A 112 3.90 -6.23 31.83
N TYR A 113 2.68 -5.70 31.79
CA TYR A 113 2.24 -4.77 30.75
C TYR A 113 2.57 -3.30 31.07
N LEU A 114 2.93 -3.00 32.32
CA LEU A 114 3.19 -1.63 32.72
C LEU A 114 4.48 -1.11 32.09
N HIS A 115 4.38 0.03 31.45
CA HIS A 115 5.48 0.74 30.84
C HIS A 115 5.24 2.25 30.99
N GLU A 116 5.51 2.74 32.18
CA GLU A 116 5.24 4.13 32.55
C GLU A 116 6.32 5.09 32.05
N ILE A 117 5.93 6.31 31.72
CA ILE A 117 6.84 7.40 31.30
C ILE A 117 7.90 7.66 32.37
N SER A 118 7.55 7.56 33.66
CA SER A 118 8.46 7.74 34.79
C SER A 118 9.59 6.70 34.84
N MET A 119 9.32 5.48 34.33
CA MET A 119 10.27 4.36 34.34
C MET A 119 11.04 4.24 33.02
N ALA A 120 10.40 4.63 31.92
CA ALA A 120 10.98 4.54 30.58
C ALA A 120 10.60 5.77 29.74
N PRO A 121 11.53 6.70 29.54
CA PRO A 121 11.28 7.89 28.72
C PRO A 121 11.00 7.55 27.25
N THR A 122 11.43 6.37 26.80
CA THR A 122 11.13 5.84 25.47
C THR A 122 9.96 4.88 25.58
N GLY A 123 8.81 5.22 24.98
CA GLY A 123 7.64 4.34 24.95
C GLY A 123 7.85 3.05 24.15
N LEU A 124 6.97 2.10 24.32
CA LEU A 124 6.96 0.86 23.53
C LEU A 124 6.58 1.17 22.07
N THR A 125 7.39 0.68 21.16
CA THR A 125 7.15 0.77 19.72
C THR A 125 6.48 -0.48 19.14
N SER A 126 6.35 -1.54 19.94
CA SER A 126 5.62 -2.76 19.62
C SER A 126 4.99 -3.38 20.86
N PHE A 127 3.97 -4.16 20.68
CA PHE A 127 3.27 -4.91 21.72
C PHE A 127 2.65 -6.19 21.15
N GLN A 128 2.29 -7.11 22.03
CA GLN A 128 1.62 -8.36 21.65
C GLN A 128 0.10 -8.16 21.67
N LEU A 129 -0.56 -8.49 20.55
CA LEU A 129 -2.01 -8.48 20.44
C LEU A 129 -2.49 -9.86 19.95
N SER A 130 -3.21 -10.56 20.79
CA SER A 130 -3.70 -11.92 20.46
C SER A 130 -2.61 -12.88 19.96
N GLY A 131 -1.41 -12.79 20.54
CA GLY A 131 -0.27 -13.63 20.16
C GLY A 131 0.52 -13.16 18.93
N GLN A 132 0.16 -12.02 18.35
CA GLN A 132 0.90 -11.39 17.25
C GLN A 132 1.64 -10.13 17.72
N GLU A 133 2.89 -9.97 17.31
CA GLU A 133 3.62 -8.73 17.53
C GLU A 133 3.14 -7.65 16.56
N ILE A 134 2.58 -6.59 17.12
CA ILE A 134 2.15 -5.39 16.38
C ILE A 134 3.21 -4.31 16.57
N LYS A 135 3.76 -3.81 15.45
CA LYS A 135 4.71 -2.69 15.44
C LYS A 135 3.99 -1.40 15.09
N LEU A 136 4.18 -0.39 15.93
CA LEU A 136 3.69 0.96 15.66
C LEU A 136 4.50 1.61 14.54
N LYS A 137 3.83 2.37 13.67
CA LYS A 137 4.42 2.93 12.45
C LYS A 137 4.82 4.40 12.59
N ALA A 138 4.23 5.09 13.55
CA ALA A 138 4.39 6.53 13.68
C ALA A 138 4.61 7.01 15.12
N GLY A 139 4.52 6.13 16.12
CA GLY A 139 4.61 6.54 17.49
C GLY A 139 5.00 5.42 18.46
N SER A 140 4.78 5.68 19.73
CA SER A 140 5.01 4.76 20.83
C SER A 140 3.89 4.90 21.86
N ILE A 141 3.75 3.87 22.72
CA ILE A 141 2.77 3.83 23.78
C ILE A 141 3.42 3.70 25.15
N TRP A 142 2.71 4.17 26.14
CA TRP A 142 2.97 3.93 27.57
C TRP A 142 1.71 3.32 28.19
N VAL A 143 1.91 2.41 29.10
CA VAL A 143 0.84 1.72 29.82
C VAL A 143 1.04 1.92 31.30
N ALA A 144 0.05 2.45 31.97
CA ALA A 144 0.05 2.70 33.40
C ALA A 144 -1.20 2.14 34.06
N GLU A 145 -1.17 2.05 35.38
CA GLU A 145 -2.37 1.75 36.17
C GLU A 145 -3.35 2.92 36.13
N ASN A 146 -4.63 2.63 35.96
CA ASN A 146 -5.68 3.63 36.10
C ASN A 146 -6.24 3.61 37.52
N ASP A 147 -6.33 4.78 38.18
CA ASP A 147 -6.82 4.94 39.57
C ASP A 147 -6.14 3.96 40.56
N GLY A 148 -4.80 3.85 40.48
CA GLY A 148 -4.04 2.93 41.33
C GLY A 148 -4.43 1.46 41.12
N GLY A 149 -4.74 1.07 39.91
CA GLY A 149 -5.11 -0.30 39.55
C GLY A 149 -6.56 -0.69 39.80
N LYS A 150 -7.43 0.21 40.30
CA LYS A 150 -8.81 -0.11 40.63
C LYS A 150 -9.71 -0.22 39.39
N THR A 151 -9.41 0.53 38.34
CA THR A 151 -10.23 0.63 37.15
C THR A 151 -9.54 0.13 35.88
N GLY A 152 -8.47 -0.65 36.06
CA GLY A 152 -7.69 -1.27 34.99
C GLY A 152 -6.52 -0.42 34.53
N TYR A 153 -6.33 -0.31 33.23
CA TYR A 153 -5.16 0.32 32.61
C TYR A 153 -5.47 1.68 32.02
N ASN A 154 -4.44 2.51 31.97
CA ASN A 154 -4.39 3.75 31.20
C ASN A 154 -3.34 3.58 30.09
N VAL A 155 -3.69 3.84 28.85
CA VAL A 155 -2.78 3.75 27.72
C VAL A 155 -2.67 5.11 27.05
N TYR A 156 -1.44 5.61 26.99
CA TYR A 156 -1.11 6.86 26.32
C TYR A 156 -0.29 6.57 25.07
N TYR A 157 -0.65 7.16 23.94
CA TYR A 157 0.08 7.10 22.68
C TYR A 157 0.55 8.50 22.31
N ALA A 158 1.79 8.61 21.85
CA ALA A 158 2.32 9.81 21.23
C ALA A 158 3.10 9.47 19.96
N CYS A 159 2.93 10.29 18.93
CA CYS A 159 3.68 10.08 17.69
C CYS A 159 5.11 10.65 17.77
N THR A 160 5.99 10.11 16.92
CA THR A 160 7.41 10.50 16.88
C THR A 160 7.66 11.95 16.45
N MET A 161 6.65 12.59 15.86
CA MET A 161 6.73 13.99 15.42
C MET A 161 6.21 14.99 16.47
N TYR A 162 5.83 14.50 17.66
CA TYR A 162 5.50 15.35 18.80
C TYR A 162 6.72 16.18 19.23
N PRO A 163 6.60 17.49 19.59
CA PRO A 163 5.39 18.28 19.80
C PRO A 163 4.86 19.01 18.54
N HIS A 164 5.39 18.77 17.38
CA HIS A 164 5.02 19.50 16.16
C HIS A 164 3.63 19.12 15.59
N HIS A 165 3.05 18.02 16.08
CA HIS A 165 1.74 17.53 15.67
C HIS A 165 0.85 17.23 16.88
N PRO A 166 0.22 18.25 17.51
CA PRO A 166 -0.58 18.07 18.73
C PRO A 166 -1.81 17.16 18.58
N HIS A 167 -2.20 16.83 17.34
CA HIS A 167 -3.32 15.92 17.06
C HIS A 167 -2.90 14.46 16.90
N CYS A 168 -1.69 14.10 17.28
CA CYS A 168 -1.16 12.73 17.21
C CYS A 168 -1.23 11.99 18.55
N GLU A 169 -1.85 12.56 19.57
CA GLU A 169 -1.96 11.95 20.91
C GLU A 169 -3.27 11.19 21.05
N LEU A 170 -3.20 10.09 21.78
CA LEU A 170 -4.39 9.33 22.17
C LEU A 170 -4.22 8.88 23.63
N THR A 171 -5.19 9.17 24.47
CA THR A 171 -5.26 8.67 25.84
C THR A 171 -6.48 7.79 25.98
N LEU A 172 -6.32 6.62 26.59
CA LEU A 172 -7.41 5.68 26.88
C LEU A 172 -7.38 5.32 28.37
N PRO A 173 -8.54 5.33 29.07
CA PRO A 173 -9.86 5.69 28.55
C PRO A 173 -9.95 7.16 28.13
N MET A 174 -10.80 7.44 27.17
CA MET A 174 -11.10 8.83 26.80
C MET A 174 -11.86 9.49 27.95
N SER A 175 -11.32 10.58 28.48
CA SER A 175 -11.95 11.41 29.51
C SER A 175 -12.99 12.34 28.91
#